data_405b89cdefa231e7be45a8bbe387066f
#
_entry.id   405b89cdefa231e7be45a8bbe387066f
#
_cell.length_a   1.000
_cell.length_b   1.000
_cell.length_c   1.000
_cell.angle_alpha   90.00
_cell.angle_beta   90.00
_cell.angle_gamma   90.00
#
_symmetry.space_group_name_H-M   'P 1'
#
loop_
_entity.id
_entity.type
_entity.pdbx_description
1 polymer ?
#
loop_
_entity_poly.entity_id
_entity_poly.type
_entity_poly.pdbx_seq_one_letter_code
_entity_poly.pdbx_strand_id
1 'polypeptide(L)'
;MPLYKPNNLHLSLEHIISLTFISDPATGRRRNAVSHDAILDATYVMLEEIGFDKLSLEGVAARAGVGKATIYRWWPNKSALAMEALLRAVEPMPPIGDSGACRRDIEDHMTRLAGALRGQTGRVVREMIALAQFDDETMRIFNDNYLEPRRAALVNVLHRGAQRGEFREDLDLDLVFDLLYAPLLQRLLTGSADIDERQIQAQLRLVLSSIALDQPLMQ
;
A
#
# COMPACT_ATOMS: atom_id res chain seq x y z
N MET A 1 -22.90 -20.06 10.72
CA MET A 1 -21.79 -19.21 10.26
C MET A 1 -22.25 -18.47 9.03
N PRO A 2 -22.44 -17.15 9.04
CA PRO A 2 -22.85 -16.42 7.85
C PRO A 2 -21.61 -16.08 7.01
N LEU A 3 -21.71 -16.39 5.72
CA LEU A 3 -20.76 -16.08 4.68
C LEU A 3 -20.62 -14.55 4.55
N TYR A 4 -19.39 -14.08 4.65
CA TYR A 4 -19.02 -12.69 4.37
C TYR A 4 -19.36 -12.35 2.91
N LYS A 5 -20.31 -11.45 2.69
CA LYS A 5 -20.57 -10.83 1.39
C LYS A 5 -19.72 -9.56 1.30
N PRO A 6 -18.88 -9.38 0.28
CA PRO A 6 -18.22 -8.10 0.06
C PRO A 6 -19.26 -7.03 -0.24
N ASN A 7 -19.37 -6.03 0.62
CA ASN A 7 -20.13 -4.82 0.35
C ASN A 7 -19.38 -4.00 -0.69
N ASN A 8 -19.83 -4.05 -1.94
CA ASN A 8 -19.49 -3.09 -2.98
C ASN A 8 -20.04 -1.71 -2.60
N LEU A 9 -19.30 -0.95 -1.84
CA LEU A 9 -19.42 0.50 -1.74
C LEU A 9 -18.12 1.10 -2.26
N HIS A 10 -18.05 1.25 -3.58
CA HIS A 10 -17.18 2.22 -4.23
C HIS A 10 -17.59 3.63 -3.76
N LEU A 11 -17.13 4.01 -2.59
CA LEU A 11 -17.04 5.41 -2.24
C LEU A 11 -15.70 5.90 -2.82
N SER A 12 -15.77 6.44 -4.05
CA SER A 12 -14.65 7.12 -4.67
C SER A 12 -14.12 8.20 -3.73
N LEU A 13 -12.82 8.45 -3.79
CA LEU A 13 -12.14 9.58 -3.14
C LEU A 13 -12.85 10.95 -3.30
N GLU A 14 -13.73 11.07 -4.29
CA GLU A 14 -14.61 12.22 -4.51
C GLU A 14 -15.64 12.46 -3.40
N HIS A 15 -16.04 11.45 -2.63
CA HIS A 15 -17.04 11.60 -1.54
C HIS A 15 -16.42 12.09 -0.23
N ILE A 16 -15.13 11.87 0.00
CA ILE A 16 -14.43 12.45 1.16
C ILE A 16 -14.11 13.93 0.92
N ILE A 17 -14.01 14.34 -0.34
CA ILE A 17 -13.73 15.74 -0.77
C ILE A 17 -15.02 16.57 -0.88
N SER A 18 -16.21 15.97 -0.86
CA SER A 18 -17.48 16.63 -1.19
C SER A 18 -18.21 17.32 -0.05
N LEU A 19 -17.60 17.50 1.12
CA LEU A 19 -18.22 18.32 2.18
C LEU A 19 -17.51 19.67 2.29
N THR A 20 -18.11 20.63 1.60
CA THR A 20 -18.03 22.08 1.79
C THR A 20 -16.84 22.80 1.16
N PHE A 21 -17.07 23.46 0.02
CA PHE A 21 -16.63 24.86 -0.14
C PHE A 21 -17.28 25.50 -1.37
N ILE A 22 -18.11 26.53 -1.11
CA ILE A 22 -18.49 27.57 -2.08
C ILE A 22 -17.49 28.69 -1.91
N SER A 23 -16.59 28.90 -2.87
CA SER A 23 -16.06 30.20 -3.28
C SER A 23 -15.08 30.05 -4.44
N ASP A 24 -15.38 30.79 -5.51
CA ASP A 24 -14.67 31.13 -6.75
C ASP A 24 -13.77 30.07 -7.41
N PRO A 25 -14.17 29.57 -8.61
CA PRO A 25 -13.79 28.24 -9.07
C PRO A 25 -12.42 28.07 -9.75
N ALA A 26 -11.70 29.09 -10.18
CA ALA A 26 -10.57 28.86 -11.06
C ALA A 26 -9.18 29.09 -10.43
N THR A 27 -8.99 30.09 -9.59
CA THR A 27 -7.68 30.41 -8.98
C THR A 27 -7.49 29.81 -7.59
N GLY A 28 -8.54 29.71 -6.79
CA GLY A 28 -8.51 29.13 -5.45
C GLY A 28 -8.28 27.61 -5.49
N ARG A 29 -8.89 26.90 -6.43
CA ARG A 29 -8.82 25.43 -6.56
C ARG A 29 -7.41 24.97 -6.94
N ARG A 30 -6.73 25.68 -7.84
CA ARG A 30 -5.36 25.36 -8.27
C ARG A 30 -4.31 25.65 -7.19
N ARG A 31 -4.45 26.75 -6.43
CA ARG A 31 -3.59 27.03 -5.26
C ARG A 31 -3.79 26.05 -4.13
N ASN A 32 -5.03 25.61 -3.89
CA ASN A 32 -5.33 24.62 -2.86
C ASN A 32 -4.70 23.26 -3.20
N ALA A 33 -4.78 22.79 -4.44
CA ALA A 33 -4.15 21.54 -4.86
C ALA A 33 -2.62 21.60 -4.73
N VAL A 34 -1.98 22.67 -5.19
CA VAL A 34 -0.52 22.85 -5.07
C VAL A 34 -0.08 22.88 -3.60
N SER A 35 -0.87 23.53 -2.72
CA SER A 35 -0.54 23.55 -1.28
C SER A 35 -0.75 22.21 -0.63
N HIS A 36 -1.77 21.44 -1.00
CA HIS A 36 -2.05 20.10 -0.51
C HIS A 36 -0.91 19.16 -0.86
N ASP A 37 -0.50 19.15 -2.13
CA ASP A 37 0.60 18.34 -2.62
C ASP A 37 1.93 18.67 -1.91
N ALA A 38 2.24 19.96 -1.76
CA ALA A 38 3.45 20.40 -1.07
C ALA A 38 3.47 19.99 0.41
N ILE A 39 2.31 19.95 1.08
CA ILE A 39 2.21 19.48 2.46
C ILE A 39 2.47 17.98 2.54
N LEU A 40 1.88 17.18 1.65
CA LEU A 40 2.10 15.73 1.63
C LEU A 40 3.55 15.38 1.30
N ASP A 41 4.15 16.04 0.31
CA ASP A 41 5.56 15.84 -0.05
C ASP A 41 6.50 16.19 1.12
N ALA A 42 6.29 17.35 1.75
CA ALA A 42 7.05 17.76 2.93
C ALA A 42 6.90 16.77 4.09
N THR A 43 5.68 16.27 4.30
CA THR A 43 5.37 15.30 5.35
C THR A 43 6.10 13.99 5.10
N TYR A 44 6.03 13.45 3.88
CA TYR A 44 6.68 12.18 3.56
C TYR A 44 8.20 12.26 3.70
N VAL A 45 8.81 13.32 3.20
CA VAL A 45 10.26 13.54 3.36
C VAL A 45 10.64 13.64 4.84
N MET A 46 9.85 14.33 5.67
CA MET A 46 10.11 14.39 7.12
C MET A 46 9.90 13.03 7.81
N LEU A 47 8.93 12.23 7.38
CA LEU A 47 8.78 10.86 7.87
C LEU A 47 10.02 10.02 7.56
N GLU A 48 10.60 10.17 6.37
CA GLU A 48 11.84 9.47 6.01
C GLU A 48 13.08 10.00 6.74
N GLU A 49 13.16 11.29 7.05
CA GLU A 49 14.31 11.89 7.73
C GLU A 49 14.30 11.64 9.24
N ILE A 50 13.18 11.93 9.90
CA ILE A 50 13.10 12.00 11.37
C ILE A 50 12.11 11.04 12.01
N GLY A 51 11.26 10.36 11.22
CA GLY A 51 10.23 9.43 11.69
C GLY A 51 8.98 10.11 12.23
N PHE A 52 7.94 9.30 12.46
CA PHE A 52 6.64 9.80 12.92
C PHE A 52 6.70 10.43 14.33
N ASP A 53 7.47 9.86 15.22
CA ASP A 53 7.56 10.35 16.62
C ASP A 53 7.95 11.84 16.67
N LYS A 54 8.96 12.22 15.90
CA LYS A 54 9.49 13.59 15.85
C LYS A 54 8.75 14.51 14.87
N LEU A 55 7.84 13.97 14.06
CA LEU A 55 7.04 14.76 13.14
C LEU A 55 6.14 15.73 13.90
N SER A 56 6.08 17.00 13.50
CA SER A 56 5.16 18.00 14.03
C SER A 56 4.46 18.76 12.90
N LEU A 57 3.20 19.15 13.12
CA LEU A 57 2.44 19.92 12.13
C LEU A 57 3.06 21.30 11.87
N GLU A 58 3.71 21.86 12.87
CA GLU A 58 4.49 23.10 12.76
C GLU A 58 5.71 22.94 11.85
N GLY A 59 6.45 21.85 12.01
CA GLY A 59 7.60 21.53 11.18
C GLY A 59 7.19 21.30 9.72
N VAL A 60 6.09 20.57 9.51
CA VAL A 60 5.52 20.36 8.17
C VAL A 60 5.08 21.67 7.55
N ALA A 61 4.37 22.54 8.28
CA ALA A 61 3.92 23.84 7.80
C ALA A 61 5.10 24.71 7.37
N ALA A 62 6.16 24.77 8.18
CA ALA A 62 7.37 25.51 7.88
C ALA A 62 8.07 24.98 6.62
N ARG A 63 8.20 23.63 6.50
CA ARG A 63 8.85 22.99 5.35
C ARG A 63 8.06 23.16 4.06
N ALA A 64 6.73 23.04 4.14
CA ALA A 64 5.83 23.23 2.98
C ALA A 64 5.60 24.70 2.60
N GLY A 65 6.07 25.65 3.41
CA GLY A 65 5.87 27.08 3.16
C GLY A 65 4.41 27.53 3.31
N VAL A 66 3.63 26.88 4.20
CA VAL A 66 2.21 27.19 4.41
C VAL A 66 1.92 27.59 5.86
N GLY A 67 0.79 28.24 6.08
CA GLY A 67 0.31 28.51 7.44
C GLY A 67 -0.23 27.24 8.11
N LYS A 68 0.00 27.08 9.42
CA LYS A 68 -0.51 25.95 10.22
C LYS A 68 -2.03 25.72 10.08
N ALA A 69 -2.82 26.80 9.99
CA ALA A 69 -4.26 26.73 9.75
C ALA A 69 -4.63 26.03 8.44
N THR A 70 -3.74 26.07 7.44
CA THR A 70 -3.94 25.37 6.16
C THR A 70 -3.89 23.86 6.37
N ILE A 71 -2.99 23.36 7.22
CA ILE A 71 -2.90 21.92 7.53
C ILE A 71 -4.16 21.45 8.26
N TYR A 72 -4.55 22.12 9.33
CA TYR A 72 -5.73 21.74 10.13
C TYR A 72 -7.06 21.77 9.36
N ARG A 73 -7.11 22.49 8.26
CA ARG A 73 -8.27 22.48 7.37
C ARG A 73 -8.45 21.14 6.63
N TRP A 74 -7.34 20.44 6.37
CA TRP A 74 -7.33 19.19 5.60
C TRP A 74 -7.22 17.96 6.49
N TRP A 75 -6.40 18.04 7.54
CA TRP A 75 -6.10 16.91 8.40
C TRP A 75 -6.40 17.23 9.86
N PRO A 76 -7.25 16.41 10.52
CA PRO A 76 -7.62 16.65 11.91
C PRO A 76 -6.46 16.43 12.88
N ASN A 77 -5.49 15.61 12.51
CA ASN A 77 -4.34 15.26 13.34
C ASN A 77 -3.12 14.84 12.52
N LYS A 78 -2.01 14.64 13.21
CA LYS A 78 -0.72 14.25 12.64
C LYS A 78 -0.78 12.86 11.98
N SER A 79 -1.55 11.93 12.54
CA SER A 79 -1.65 10.56 12.03
C SER A 79 -2.36 10.51 10.67
N ALA A 80 -3.46 11.24 10.52
CA ALA A 80 -4.18 11.36 9.26
C ALA A 80 -3.29 11.94 8.15
N LEU A 81 -2.55 13.01 8.47
CA LEU A 81 -1.60 13.62 7.53
C LEU A 81 -0.48 12.64 7.14
N ALA A 82 0.10 11.95 8.12
CA ALA A 82 1.19 11.00 7.87
C ALA A 82 0.73 9.79 7.03
N MET A 83 -0.47 9.27 7.30
CA MET A 83 -1.05 8.17 6.54
C MET A 83 -1.29 8.57 5.09
N GLU A 84 -1.90 9.72 4.85
CA GLU A 84 -2.15 10.20 3.48
C GLU A 84 -0.84 10.48 2.73
N ALA A 85 0.17 11.03 3.40
CA ALA A 85 1.49 11.25 2.82
C ALA A 85 2.17 9.92 2.43
N LEU A 86 2.09 8.88 3.28
CA LEU A 86 2.58 7.56 2.93
C LEU A 86 1.83 7.00 1.72
N LEU A 87 0.48 6.97 1.77
CA LEU A 87 -0.33 6.41 0.69
C LEU A 87 0.01 7.06 -0.65
N ARG A 88 0.10 8.38 -0.70
CA ARG A 88 0.49 9.12 -1.90
C ARG A 88 1.90 8.77 -2.38
N ALA A 89 2.86 8.62 -1.48
CA ALA A 89 4.25 8.32 -1.84
C ALA A 89 4.43 6.89 -2.36
N VAL A 90 3.60 5.95 -1.90
CA VAL A 90 3.64 4.56 -2.35
C VAL A 90 2.68 4.25 -3.51
N GLU A 91 1.86 5.22 -3.92
CA GLU A 91 1.10 5.23 -5.17
C GLU A 91 1.90 5.94 -6.29
N PRO A 92 1.86 5.44 -7.51
CA PRO A 92 1.20 4.21 -7.90
C PRO A 92 2.16 3.03 -7.77
N MET A 93 1.77 2.00 -7.05
CA MET A 93 2.44 0.72 -7.25
C MET A 93 2.16 0.34 -8.72
N PRO A 94 3.18 0.22 -9.58
CA PRO A 94 2.94 -0.18 -10.95
C PRO A 94 2.16 -1.49 -10.94
N PRO A 95 1.15 -1.64 -11.81
CA PRO A 95 0.42 -2.90 -11.90
C PRO A 95 1.43 -4.03 -12.07
N ILE A 96 1.11 -5.20 -11.51
CA ILE A 96 1.93 -6.38 -11.75
C ILE A 96 1.92 -6.61 -13.25
N GLY A 97 3.09 -6.65 -13.86
CA GLY A 97 3.28 -6.71 -15.30
C GLY A 97 2.53 -7.89 -15.97
N ASP A 98 2.52 -7.90 -17.27
CA ASP A 98 2.08 -9.03 -18.08
C ASP A 98 3.17 -9.37 -19.09
N SER A 99 4.19 -10.11 -18.63
CA SER A 99 5.31 -10.57 -19.44
C SER A 99 4.96 -11.79 -20.31
N GLY A 100 3.74 -12.32 -20.15
CA GLY A 100 3.34 -13.60 -20.74
C GLY A 100 3.58 -14.81 -19.82
N ALA A 101 4.22 -14.61 -18.66
CA ALA A 101 4.51 -15.64 -17.66
C ALA A 101 4.13 -15.12 -16.27
N CYS A 102 2.94 -15.50 -15.77
CA CYS A 102 2.39 -14.98 -14.53
C CYS A 102 3.26 -15.30 -13.31
N ARG A 103 3.91 -16.47 -13.31
CA ARG A 103 4.91 -16.81 -12.28
C ARG A 103 6.00 -15.74 -12.18
N ARG A 104 6.60 -15.37 -13.30
CA ARG A 104 7.66 -14.36 -13.36
C ARG A 104 7.16 -12.99 -12.95
N ASP A 105 5.96 -12.62 -13.35
CA ASP A 105 5.35 -11.35 -13.00
C ASP A 105 5.19 -11.21 -11.49
N ILE A 106 4.78 -12.29 -10.78
CA ILE A 106 4.70 -12.34 -9.32
C ILE A 106 6.10 -12.27 -8.69
N GLU A 107 7.07 -13.04 -9.20
CA GLU A 107 8.45 -13.03 -8.71
C GLU A 107 9.08 -11.63 -8.77
N ASP A 108 8.95 -10.96 -9.91
CA ASP A 108 9.45 -9.60 -10.13
C ASP A 108 8.76 -8.58 -9.22
N HIS A 109 7.43 -8.71 -9.05
CA HIS A 109 6.66 -7.84 -8.17
C HIS A 109 7.09 -7.98 -6.72
N MET A 110 7.15 -9.20 -6.19
CA MET A 110 7.52 -9.45 -4.79
C MET A 110 8.97 -9.06 -4.50
N THR A 111 9.86 -9.23 -5.45
CA THR A 111 11.27 -8.81 -5.33
C THR A 111 11.37 -7.27 -5.24
N ARG A 112 10.63 -6.54 -6.09
CA ARG A 112 10.57 -5.07 -6.01
C ARG A 112 9.96 -4.59 -4.70
N LEU A 113 8.86 -5.20 -4.25
CA LEU A 113 8.22 -4.87 -2.98
C LEU A 113 9.19 -5.09 -1.80
N ALA A 114 9.85 -6.24 -1.75
CA ALA A 114 10.85 -6.53 -0.74
C ALA A 114 12.01 -5.50 -0.75
N GLY A 115 12.45 -5.08 -1.94
CA GLY A 115 13.44 -4.02 -2.11
C GLY A 115 12.99 -2.69 -1.51
N ALA A 116 11.76 -2.27 -1.78
CA ALA A 116 11.18 -1.04 -1.23
C ALA A 116 11.04 -1.10 0.30
N LEU A 117 10.64 -2.25 0.85
CA LEU A 117 10.46 -2.43 2.29
C LEU A 117 11.78 -2.53 3.08
N ARG A 118 12.92 -2.73 2.43
CA ARG A 118 14.25 -2.67 3.09
C ARG A 118 14.72 -1.25 3.41
N GLY A 119 14.17 -0.24 2.74
CA GLY A 119 14.60 1.16 2.85
C GLY A 119 13.77 2.00 3.83
N GLN A 120 13.86 3.32 3.63
CA GLN A 120 13.12 4.30 4.43
C GLN A 120 11.60 4.12 4.34
N THR A 121 11.11 3.80 3.15
CA THR A 121 9.69 3.48 2.92
C THR A 121 9.21 2.37 3.85
N GLY A 122 9.98 1.29 4.03
CA GLY A 122 9.62 0.20 4.94
C GLY A 122 9.53 0.66 6.39
N ARG A 123 10.42 1.55 6.83
CA ARG A 123 10.33 2.16 8.16
C ARG A 123 9.03 2.95 8.32
N VAL A 124 8.69 3.79 7.35
CA VAL A 124 7.44 4.58 7.38
C VAL A 124 6.21 3.66 7.38
N VAL A 125 6.18 2.62 6.54
CA VAL A 125 5.10 1.61 6.52
C VAL A 125 4.95 0.96 7.90
N ARG A 126 6.04 0.54 8.53
CA ARG A 126 6.03 -0.06 9.87
C ARG A 126 5.45 0.90 10.92
N GLU A 127 5.87 2.17 10.91
CA GLU A 127 5.37 3.20 11.82
C GLU A 127 3.86 3.42 11.63
N MET A 128 3.37 3.45 10.39
CA MET A 128 1.95 3.64 10.09
C MET A 128 1.12 2.42 10.51
N ILE A 129 1.60 1.20 10.30
CA ILE A 129 0.92 -0.01 10.79
C ILE A 129 0.87 0.01 12.33
N ALA A 130 1.96 0.38 12.99
CA ALA A 130 1.98 0.47 14.44
C ALA A 130 0.97 1.49 14.99
N LEU A 131 0.84 2.64 14.34
CA LEU A 131 -0.18 3.64 14.69
C LEU A 131 -1.60 3.10 14.47
N ALA A 132 -1.83 2.42 13.37
CA ALA A 132 -3.12 1.86 13.01
C ALA A 132 -3.62 0.80 14.02
N GLN A 133 -2.73 0.13 14.78
CA GLN A 133 -3.13 -0.81 15.83
C GLN A 133 -3.94 -0.18 16.98
N PHE A 134 -3.89 1.14 17.13
CA PHE A 134 -4.54 1.87 18.20
C PHE A 134 -5.75 2.70 17.73
N ASP A 135 -6.09 2.64 16.45
CA ASP A 135 -7.17 3.42 15.85
C ASP A 135 -7.80 2.69 14.66
N ASP A 136 -9.02 2.19 14.87
CA ASP A 136 -9.75 1.38 13.88
C ASP A 136 -9.94 2.09 12.54
N GLU A 137 -10.17 3.41 12.56
CA GLU A 137 -10.34 4.20 11.34
C GLU A 137 -9.03 4.29 10.55
N THR A 138 -7.90 4.53 11.24
CA THR A 138 -6.57 4.54 10.61
C THR A 138 -6.24 3.15 10.04
N MET A 139 -6.59 2.06 10.76
CA MET A 139 -6.41 0.69 10.25
C MET A 139 -7.26 0.45 9.00
N ARG A 140 -8.52 0.88 9.00
CA ARG A 140 -9.41 0.77 7.84
C ARG A 140 -8.83 1.51 6.63
N ILE A 141 -8.38 2.75 6.82
CA ILE A 141 -7.75 3.55 5.75
C ILE A 141 -6.50 2.84 5.20
N PHE A 142 -5.66 2.27 6.07
CA PHE A 142 -4.49 1.51 5.63
C PHE A 142 -4.87 0.26 4.84
N ASN A 143 -5.84 -0.50 5.31
CA ASN A 143 -6.31 -1.70 4.60
C ASN A 143 -6.89 -1.35 3.24
N ASP A 144 -7.84 -0.40 3.18
CA ASP A 144 -8.57 -0.05 1.96
C ASP A 144 -7.64 0.57 0.89
N ASN A 145 -6.63 1.34 1.29
CA ASN A 145 -5.80 2.10 0.35
C ASN A 145 -4.37 1.54 0.18
N TYR A 146 -3.92 0.66 1.07
CA TYR A 146 -2.59 0.06 0.94
C TYR A 146 -2.64 -1.44 0.64
N LEU A 147 -3.41 -2.24 1.40
CA LEU A 147 -3.43 -3.70 1.24
C LEU A 147 -4.37 -4.17 0.14
N GLU A 148 -5.61 -3.67 0.10
CA GLU A 148 -6.61 -4.13 -0.87
C GLU A 148 -6.23 -3.88 -2.34
N PRO A 149 -5.63 -2.74 -2.74
CA PRO A 149 -5.15 -2.59 -4.11
C PRO A 149 -4.07 -3.61 -4.49
N ARG A 150 -3.21 -3.99 -3.54
CA ARG A 150 -2.17 -5.01 -3.74
C ARG A 150 -2.76 -6.40 -3.86
N ARG A 151 -3.77 -6.70 -3.03
CA ARG A 151 -4.54 -7.95 -3.10
C ARG A 151 -5.21 -8.07 -4.47
N ALA A 152 -5.94 -7.06 -4.89
CA ALA A 152 -6.64 -7.05 -6.18
C ALA A 152 -5.65 -7.22 -7.36
N ALA A 153 -4.49 -6.57 -7.32
CA ALA A 153 -3.46 -6.71 -8.35
C ALA A 153 -2.94 -8.15 -8.44
N LEU A 154 -2.65 -8.80 -7.30
CA LEU A 154 -2.19 -10.19 -7.28
C LEU A 154 -3.28 -11.16 -7.74
N VAL A 155 -4.50 -10.99 -7.26
CA VAL A 155 -5.66 -11.82 -7.67
C VAL A 155 -5.86 -11.79 -9.18
N ASN A 156 -5.73 -10.63 -9.80
CA ASN A 156 -5.80 -10.50 -11.26
C ASN A 156 -4.71 -11.31 -11.98
N VAL A 157 -3.48 -11.33 -11.44
CA VAL A 157 -2.40 -12.16 -12.04
C VAL A 157 -2.67 -13.64 -11.84
N LEU A 158 -3.15 -14.06 -10.67
CA LEU A 158 -3.49 -15.47 -10.39
C LEU A 158 -4.59 -15.96 -11.33
N HIS A 159 -5.64 -15.14 -11.57
CA HIS A 159 -6.67 -15.47 -12.54
C HIS A 159 -6.12 -15.60 -13.98
N ARG A 160 -5.24 -14.68 -14.41
CA ARG A 160 -4.57 -14.81 -15.71
C ARG A 160 -3.75 -16.08 -15.79
N GLY A 161 -3.03 -16.42 -14.73
CA GLY A 161 -2.22 -17.63 -14.65
C GLY A 161 -3.06 -18.91 -14.75
N ALA A 162 -4.22 -18.95 -14.07
CA ALA A 162 -5.17 -20.05 -14.21
C ALA A 162 -5.69 -20.18 -15.65
N GLN A 163 -6.11 -19.07 -16.27
CA GLN A 163 -6.57 -19.05 -17.66
C GLN A 163 -5.50 -19.51 -18.68
N ARG A 164 -4.22 -19.31 -18.36
CA ARG A 164 -3.08 -19.73 -19.18
C ARG A 164 -2.60 -21.15 -18.87
N GLY A 165 -3.18 -21.82 -17.88
CA GLY A 165 -2.75 -23.14 -17.43
C GLY A 165 -1.42 -23.13 -16.67
N GLU A 166 -0.99 -21.99 -16.13
CA GLU A 166 0.19 -21.89 -15.27
C GLU A 166 -0.12 -22.28 -13.82
N PHE A 167 -1.33 -21.95 -13.36
CA PHE A 167 -1.79 -22.17 -11.99
C PHE A 167 -3.08 -22.99 -11.96
N ARG A 168 -3.32 -23.65 -10.82
CA ARG A 168 -4.57 -24.37 -10.56
C ARG A 168 -5.74 -23.38 -10.46
N GLU A 169 -6.95 -23.84 -10.81
CA GLU A 169 -8.18 -23.03 -10.77
C GLU A 169 -8.85 -23.02 -9.38
N ASP A 170 -8.57 -24.05 -8.56
CA ASP A 170 -9.21 -24.30 -7.26
C ASP A 170 -8.48 -23.61 -6.07
N LEU A 171 -7.77 -22.51 -6.33
CA LEU A 171 -6.98 -21.81 -5.32
C LEU A 171 -7.86 -20.93 -4.41
N ASP A 172 -7.58 -20.97 -3.12
CA ASP A 172 -7.96 -19.89 -2.21
C ASP A 172 -7.02 -18.70 -2.44
N LEU A 173 -7.51 -17.70 -3.19
CA LEU A 173 -6.69 -16.56 -3.63
C LEU A 173 -6.30 -15.65 -2.46
N ASP A 174 -7.14 -15.59 -1.42
CA ASP A 174 -6.83 -14.84 -0.20
C ASP A 174 -5.69 -15.50 0.56
N LEU A 175 -5.73 -16.82 0.68
CA LEU A 175 -4.63 -17.59 1.29
C LEU A 175 -3.32 -17.43 0.50
N VAL A 176 -3.37 -17.44 -0.82
CA VAL A 176 -2.17 -17.21 -1.66
C VAL A 176 -1.60 -15.81 -1.43
N PHE A 177 -2.46 -14.79 -1.34
CA PHE A 177 -2.03 -13.44 -1.00
C PHE A 177 -1.35 -13.43 0.36
N ASP A 178 -1.96 -14.01 1.38
CA ASP A 178 -1.41 -14.03 2.74
C ASP A 178 -0.06 -14.75 2.80
N LEU A 179 0.09 -15.89 2.12
CA LEU A 179 1.36 -16.63 2.05
C LEU A 179 2.48 -15.83 1.38
N LEU A 180 2.16 -14.93 0.44
CA LEU A 180 3.13 -14.08 -0.24
C LEU A 180 3.46 -12.80 0.55
N TYR A 181 2.49 -12.19 1.20
CA TYR A 181 2.67 -10.88 1.83
C TYR A 181 2.94 -10.94 3.34
N ALA A 182 2.28 -11.86 4.07
CA ALA A 182 2.40 -11.90 5.52
C ALA A 182 3.85 -12.12 6.03
N PRO A 183 4.70 -12.97 5.42
CA PRO A 183 6.08 -13.12 5.88
C PRO A 183 6.92 -11.84 5.74
N LEU A 184 6.65 -11.02 4.70
CA LEU A 184 7.31 -9.72 4.53
C LEU A 184 6.89 -8.74 5.63
N LEU A 185 5.57 -8.64 5.86
CA LEU A 185 5.02 -7.77 6.90
C LEU A 185 5.46 -8.20 8.29
N GLN A 186 5.49 -9.50 8.58
CA GLN A 186 5.96 -10.04 9.84
C GLN A 186 7.41 -9.63 10.13
N ARG A 187 8.32 -9.76 9.15
CA ARG A 187 9.71 -9.33 9.29
C ARG A 187 9.84 -7.82 9.47
N LEU A 188 9.07 -7.07 8.67
CA LEU A 188 9.04 -5.61 8.78
C LEU A 188 8.62 -5.15 10.18
N LEU A 189 7.57 -5.76 10.74
CA LEU A 189 7.00 -5.36 12.03
C LEU A 189 7.85 -5.80 13.23
N THR A 190 8.39 -7.01 13.19
CA THR A 190 9.10 -7.60 14.33
C THR A 190 10.61 -7.29 14.32
N GLY A 191 11.17 -6.94 13.17
CA GLY A 191 12.62 -6.81 13.00
C GLY A 191 13.36 -8.13 13.29
N SER A 192 12.65 -9.27 13.25
CA SER A 192 13.19 -10.58 13.63
C SER A 192 14.24 -11.11 12.68
N ALA A 193 14.26 -10.61 11.45
CA ALA A 193 15.26 -10.92 10.44
C ALA A 193 15.20 -9.88 9.30
N ASP A 194 16.30 -9.74 8.58
CA ASP A 194 16.35 -8.88 7.40
C ASP A 194 15.40 -9.40 6.30
N ILE A 195 14.82 -8.47 5.55
CA ILE A 195 14.10 -8.77 4.32
C ILE A 195 15.17 -8.98 3.23
N ASP A 196 15.74 -10.18 3.12
CA ASP A 196 16.76 -10.47 2.14
C ASP A 196 16.22 -11.17 0.89
N GLU A 197 16.95 -11.07 -0.20
CA GLU A 197 16.53 -11.62 -1.49
C GLU A 197 16.49 -13.15 -1.49
N ARG A 198 17.40 -13.81 -0.79
CA ARG A 198 17.45 -15.28 -0.70
C ARG A 198 16.17 -15.84 -0.07
N GLN A 199 15.69 -15.18 0.98
CA GLN A 199 14.46 -15.61 1.66
C GLN A 199 13.22 -15.37 0.82
N ILE A 200 13.15 -14.21 0.13
CA ILE A 200 12.07 -13.93 -0.80
C ILE A 200 12.02 -14.99 -1.89
N GLN A 201 13.16 -15.31 -2.49
CA GLN A 201 13.24 -16.36 -3.52
C GLN A 201 12.86 -17.75 -2.97
N ALA A 202 13.23 -18.07 -1.73
CA ALA A 202 12.85 -19.34 -1.10
C ALA A 202 11.33 -19.41 -0.85
N GLN A 203 10.73 -18.33 -0.33
CA GLN A 203 9.29 -18.19 -0.14
C GLN A 203 8.53 -18.31 -1.46
N LEU A 204 8.95 -17.56 -2.49
CA LEU A 204 8.36 -17.60 -3.82
C LEU A 204 8.40 -19.01 -4.42
N ARG A 205 9.55 -19.71 -4.34
CA ARG A 205 9.64 -21.11 -4.80
C ARG A 205 8.64 -22.01 -4.11
N LEU A 206 8.50 -21.91 -2.78
CA LEU A 206 7.55 -22.73 -2.03
C LEU A 206 6.10 -22.44 -2.45
N VAL A 207 5.69 -21.17 -2.42
CA VAL A 207 4.30 -20.78 -2.72
C VAL A 207 3.97 -21.06 -4.18
N LEU A 208 4.80 -20.59 -5.13
CA LEU A 208 4.51 -20.71 -6.56
C LEU A 208 4.60 -22.16 -7.06
N SER A 209 5.39 -23.02 -6.39
CA SER A 209 5.37 -24.46 -6.72
C SER A 209 4.11 -25.15 -6.21
N SER A 210 3.55 -24.73 -5.07
CA SER A 210 2.33 -25.33 -4.52
C SER A 210 1.06 -24.97 -5.29
N ILE A 211 1.07 -23.85 -6.02
CA ILE A 211 -0.08 -23.37 -6.81
C ILE A 211 0.07 -23.66 -8.32
N ALA A 212 1.24 -24.11 -8.76
CA ALA A 212 1.46 -24.46 -10.16
C ALA A 212 0.53 -25.59 -10.59
N LEU A 213 0.06 -25.51 -11.84
CA LEU A 213 -0.58 -26.66 -12.46
C LEU A 213 0.52 -27.71 -12.74
N ASP A 214 0.34 -28.92 -12.22
CA ASP A 214 1.24 -30.03 -12.49
C ASP A 214 1.29 -30.26 -14.01
N GLN A 215 2.42 -29.96 -14.64
CA GLN A 215 2.61 -30.39 -16.01
C GLN A 215 2.68 -31.92 -15.99
N PRO A 216 1.82 -32.63 -16.74
CA PRO A 216 1.97 -34.06 -16.85
C PRO A 216 3.39 -34.33 -17.38
N LEU A 217 4.13 -35.16 -16.63
CA LEU A 217 5.44 -35.66 -17.09
C LEU A 217 5.23 -36.21 -18.51
N MET A 218 5.74 -35.49 -19.50
CA MET A 218 5.80 -36.03 -20.86
C MET A 218 6.70 -37.29 -20.80
N GLN A 219 6.05 -38.43 -20.88
CA GLN A 219 6.71 -39.73 -21.01
C GLN A 219 7.35 -39.85 -22.39
#